data_c6f2eaa2e74df43562b5039c48aaab01
#
_entry.id   c6f2eaa2e74df43562b5039c48aaab01
#
_cell.length_a   1.000
_cell.length_b   1.000
_cell.length_c   1.000
_cell.angle_alpha   90.00
_cell.angle_beta   90.00
_cell.angle_gamma   90.00
#
_symmetry.space_group_name_H-M   'P 1'
#
loop_
_entity.id
_entity.type
_entity.pdbx_description
1 polymer ?
#
loop_
_entity_poly.entity_id
_entity_poly.type
_entity_poly.pdbx_seq_one_letter_code
_entity_poly.pdbx_strand_id
1 'polypeptide(L)'
;LARSRREIPDATCWVDADATELLAARAAMNSAGEAKVSVLALLARICTAALARFPELNATVDMEGREIIRLPGVHLGFAAQTERGLVVPVVRDAHTRTIEGLSEEIARLTEAARTGTLAPAQLTGSTFTLNNYGVFGVDGSTPIINHPEAAMLGVGRIAPKPWVHQGELAVRQVVQLSFTFDHRVCDGGTAGGFLRFVADCVEQPMVLLRRL
;
A
#
# COMPACT_ATOMS: atom_id res chain seq x y z
N LEU A 1 13.98 -6.64 10.10
CA LEU A 1 12.80 -7.08 10.89
C LEU A 1 13.08 -7.08 12.40
N ALA A 2 14.16 -7.73 12.90
CA ALA A 2 14.49 -7.75 14.34
C ALA A 2 14.73 -6.35 14.93
N ARG A 3 15.38 -5.44 14.18
CA ARG A 3 15.56 -4.04 14.58
C ARG A 3 14.22 -3.32 14.68
N SER A 4 13.35 -3.48 13.68
CA SER A 4 12.01 -2.89 13.67
C SER A 4 11.22 -3.27 14.93
N ARG A 5 11.18 -4.55 15.28
CA ARG A 5 10.47 -5.04 16.47
C ARG A 5 11.03 -4.54 17.81
N ARG A 6 12.31 -4.17 17.86
CA ARG A 6 12.91 -3.61 19.08
C ARG A 6 12.73 -2.10 19.22
N GLU A 7 12.70 -1.39 18.09
CA GLU A 7 12.81 0.06 18.08
C GLU A 7 11.49 0.77 17.80
N ILE A 8 10.53 0.11 17.12
CA ILE A 8 9.26 0.72 16.73
C ILE A 8 8.14 0.23 17.65
N PRO A 9 7.54 1.12 18.47
CA PRO A 9 6.31 0.83 19.19
C PRO A 9 5.14 0.89 18.22
N ASP A 10 4.92 -0.20 17.49
CA ASP A 10 3.92 -0.29 16.44
C ASP A 10 2.51 -0.60 16.98
N ALA A 11 1.52 -0.03 16.32
CA ALA A 11 0.12 -0.38 16.46
C ALA A 11 -0.47 -0.71 15.09
N THR A 12 -1.53 -1.53 15.06
CA THR A 12 -2.21 -1.90 13.81
C THR A 12 -3.72 -1.69 13.94
N CYS A 13 -4.32 -1.11 12.92
CA CYS A 13 -5.77 -1.02 12.78
C CYS A 13 -6.23 -1.65 11.45
N TRP A 14 -7.50 -2.05 11.38
CA TRP A 14 -8.08 -2.75 10.24
C TRP A 14 -9.39 -2.11 9.81
N VAL A 15 -9.71 -2.27 8.53
CA VAL A 15 -11.02 -2.00 7.96
C VAL A 15 -11.31 -3.01 6.86
N ASP A 16 -12.55 -3.48 6.79
CA ASP A 16 -13.05 -4.18 5.62
C ASP A 16 -13.61 -3.16 4.62
N ALA A 17 -13.28 -3.34 3.33
CA ALA A 17 -13.71 -2.47 2.25
C ALA A 17 -14.28 -3.28 1.09
N ASP A 18 -15.33 -2.74 0.46
CA ASP A 18 -15.92 -3.30 -0.76
C ASP A 18 -15.11 -2.86 -1.99
N ALA A 19 -14.30 -3.76 -2.53
CA ALA A 19 -13.45 -3.51 -3.68
C ALA A 19 -14.12 -3.78 -5.04
N THR A 20 -15.43 -4.00 -5.08
CA THR A 20 -16.15 -4.33 -6.33
C THR A 20 -15.97 -3.24 -7.38
N GLU A 21 -16.14 -1.98 -6.99
CA GLU A 21 -15.99 -0.84 -7.90
C GLU A 21 -14.52 -0.61 -8.31
N LEU A 22 -13.56 -0.91 -7.45
CA LEU A 22 -12.13 -0.85 -7.81
C LEU A 22 -11.80 -1.87 -8.91
N LEU A 23 -12.32 -3.10 -8.79
CA LEU A 23 -12.12 -4.13 -9.80
C LEU A 23 -12.84 -3.81 -11.11
N ALA A 24 -14.05 -3.24 -11.04
CA ALA A 24 -14.80 -2.78 -12.22
C ALA A 24 -14.06 -1.63 -12.94
N ALA A 25 -13.55 -0.64 -12.19
CA ALA A 25 -12.75 0.45 -12.75
C ALA A 25 -11.48 -0.08 -13.43
N ARG A 26 -10.77 -1.02 -12.80
CA ARG A 26 -9.62 -1.69 -13.41
C ARG A 26 -9.98 -2.39 -14.72
N ALA A 27 -11.09 -3.14 -14.73
CA ALA A 27 -11.54 -3.84 -15.93
C ALA A 27 -11.85 -2.85 -17.07
N ALA A 28 -12.52 -1.73 -16.77
CA ALA A 28 -12.80 -0.67 -17.72
C ALA A 28 -11.52 -0.03 -18.28
N MET A 29 -10.54 0.32 -17.42
CA MET A 29 -9.24 0.83 -17.84
C MET A 29 -8.52 -0.14 -18.79
N ASN A 30 -8.51 -1.43 -18.44
CA ASN A 30 -7.84 -2.46 -19.22
C ASN A 30 -8.56 -2.81 -20.54
N SER A 31 -9.82 -2.45 -20.69
CA SER A 31 -10.57 -2.59 -21.96
C SER A 31 -10.42 -1.38 -22.87
N ALA A 32 -10.14 -0.20 -22.32
CA ALA A 32 -10.03 1.06 -23.05
C ALA A 32 -8.58 1.42 -23.44
N GLY A 33 -7.58 0.90 -22.72
CA GLY A 33 -6.16 1.22 -22.91
C GLY A 33 -5.34 0.03 -23.43
N GLU A 34 -4.17 0.35 -24.00
CA GLU A 34 -3.20 -0.66 -24.46
C GLU A 34 -2.37 -1.22 -23.27
N ALA A 35 -2.04 -0.37 -22.31
CA ALA A 35 -1.28 -0.73 -21.14
C ALA A 35 -2.15 -1.46 -20.10
N LYS A 36 -1.64 -2.56 -19.53
CA LYS A 36 -2.35 -3.31 -18.48
C LYS A 36 -2.12 -2.71 -17.11
N VAL A 37 -3.21 -2.28 -16.46
CA VAL A 37 -3.21 -1.76 -15.09
C VAL A 37 -3.42 -2.92 -14.11
N SER A 38 -2.48 -3.08 -13.17
CA SER A 38 -2.58 -4.07 -12.10
C SER A 38 -3.35 -3.52 -10.89
N VAL A 39 -3.96 -4.42 -10.09
CA VAL A 39 -4.58 -4.02 -8.81
C VAL A 39 -3.54 -3.36 -7.90
N LEU A 40 -2.31 -3.87 -7.90
CA LEU A 40 -1.23 -3.33 -7.08
C LEU A 40 -0.87 -1.89 -7.47
N ALA A 41 -0.92 -1.56 -8.78
CA ALA A 41 -0.69 -0.19 -9.26
C ALA A 41 -1.81 0.78 -8.83
N LEU A 42 -3.06 0.34 -8.83
CA LEU A 42 -4.18 1.13 -8.29
C LEU A 42 -4.00 1.38 -6.79
N LEU A 43 -3.67 0.35 -6.03
CA LEU A 43 -3.39 0.48 -4.59
C LEU A 43 -2.17 1.37 -4.32
N ALA A 44 -1.11 1.28 -5.14
CA ALA A 44 0.05 2.16 -5.06
C ALA A 44 -0.35 3.63 -5.30
N ARG A 45 -1.21 3.90 -6.28
CA ARG A 45 -1.74 5.26 -6.52
C ARG A 45 -2.59 5.77 -5.35
N ILE A 46 -3.42 4.89 -4.77
CA ILE A 46 -4.20 5.21 -3.57
C ILE A 46 -3.26 5.54 -2.39
N CYS A 47 -2.20 4.76 -2.17
CA CYS A 47 -1.20 5.02 -1.14
C CYS A 47 -0.54 6.39 -1.31
N THR A 48 -0.10 6.74 -2.54
CA THR A 48 0.54 8.04 -2.78
C THR A 48 -0.42 9.20 -2.55
N ALA A 49 -1.69 9.06 -2.92
CA ALA A 49 -2.73 10.06 -2.65
C ALA A 49 -3.02 10.18 -1.14
N ALA A 50 -3.04 9.07 -0.42
CA ALA A 50 -3.23 9.05 1.03
C ALA A 50 -2.04 9.71 1.75
N LEU A 51 -0.80 9.43 1.36
CA LEU A 51 0.40 10.03 1.93
C LEU A 51 0.51 11.53 1.64
N ALA A 52 0.00 12.01 0.51
CA ALA A 52 -0.10 13.44 0.26
C ALA A 52 -1.07 14.14 1.22
N ARG A 53 -2.09 13.44 1.71
CA ARG A 53 -3.06 13.95 2.69
C ARG A 53 -2.58 13.80 4.13
N PHE A 54 -1.79 12.77 4.41
CA PHE A 54 -1.25 12.43 5.73
C PHE A 54 0.28 12.35 5.67
N PRO A 55 0.96 13.48 5.39
CA PRO A 55 2.41 13.49 5.12
C PRO A 55 3.26 13.08 6.31
N GLU A 56 2.75 13.15 7.54
CA GLU A 56 3.41 12.65 8.74
C GLU A 56 3.69 11.14 8.70
N LEU A 57 2.93 10.38 7.93
CA LEU A 57 3.11 8.93 7.78
C LEU A 57 4.23 8.57 6.78
N ASN A 58 4.69 9.54 5.98
CA ASN A 58 5.87 9.39 5.12
C ASN A 58 7.10 9.99 5.82
N ALA A 59 7.52 9.34 6.89
CA ALA A 59 8.54 9.85 7.80
C ALA A 59 9.46 8.74 8.31
N THR A 60 10.52 9.16 8.99
CA THR A 60 11.39 8.28 9.79
C THR A 60 11.62 8.93 11.16
N VAL A 61 11.91 8.10 12.18
CA VAL A 61 12.23 8.59 13.53
C VAL A 61 13.74 8.53 13.73
N ASP A 62 14.33 9.69 13.96
CA ASP A 62 15.72 9.81 14.42
C ASP A 62 15.76 9.75 15.95
N MET A 63 16.25 8.63 16.50
CA MET A 63 16.37 8.43 17.94
C MET A 63 17.49 9.24 18.56
N GLU A 64 18.55 9.56 17.83
CA GLU A 64 19.68 10.33 18.32
C GLU A 64 19.32 11.81 18.37
N GLY A 65 18.74 12.34 17.29
CA GLY A 65 18.24 13.71 17.21
C GLY A 65 16.95 13.94 17.97
N ARG A 66 16.25 12.88 18.39
CA ARG A 66 14.90 12.92 19.03
C ARG A 66 13.89 13.69 18.19
N GLU A 67 13.88 13.42 16.89
CA GLU A 67 12.99 14.12 15.96
C GLU A 67 12.34 13.15 14.97
N ILE A 68 11.21 13.60 14.41
CA ILE A 68 10.50 12.94 13.33
C ILE A 68 10.84 13.70 12.05
N ILE A 69 11.48 12.99 11.11
CA ILE A 69 11.91 13.56 9.83
C ILE A 69 10.87 13.21 8.78
N ARG A 70 10.10 14.19 8.33
CA ARG A 70 9.18 14.01 7.19
C ARG A 70 9.96 13.96 5.88
N LEU A 71 9.60 13.01 5.03
CA LEU A 71 10.28 12.80 3.75
C LEU A 71 9.44 13.44 2.63
N PRO A 72 10.04 14.29 1.76
CA PRO A 72 9.28 15.04 0.75
C PRO A 72 8.79 14.16 -0.41
N GLY A 73 9.53 13.11 -0.75
CA GLY A 73 9.22 12.19 -1.82
C GLY A 73 8.68 10.86 -1.29
N VAL A 74 7.77 10.23 -2.03
CA VAL A 74 7.28 8.88 -1.73
C VAL A 74 8.02 7.87 -2.59
N HIS A 75 8.86 7.07 -1.96
CA HIS A 75 9.51 5.92 -2.55
C HIS A 75 8.80 4.67 -2.02
N LEU A 76 7.97 4.07 -2.87
CA LEU A 76 7.06 3.01 -2.46
C LEU A 76 7.72 1.63 -2.56
N GLY A 77 7.99 1.02 -1.41
CA GLY A 77 8.34 -0.38 -1.33
C GLY A 77 7.12 -1.27 -1.54
N PHE A 78 7.26 -2.38 -2.23
CA PHE A 78 6.22 -3.39 -2.30
C PHE A 78 6.78 -4.79 -2.08
N ALA A 79 6.03 -5.62 -1.34
CA ALA A 79 6.45 -6.98 -1.05
C ALA A 79 6.33 -7.86 -2.29
N ALA A 80 7.42 -8.53 -2.68
CA ALA A 80 7.47 -9.48 -3.78
C ALA A 80 8.08 -10.80 -3.30
N GLN A 81 7.33 -11.90 -3.46
CA GLN A 81 7.81 -13.24 -3.16
C GLN A 81 8.61 -13.79 -4.35
N THR A 82 9.78 -14.33 -4.05
CA THR A 82 10.63 -15.00 -5.03
C THR A 82 11.01 -16.40 -4.52
N GLU A 83 11.59 -17.22 -5.36
CA GLU A 83 12.13 -18.53 -4.97
C GLU A 83 13.22 -18.42 -3.90
N ARG A 84 13.92 -17.29 -3.84
CA ARG A 84 14.98 -17.00 -2.86
C ARG A 84 14.48 -16.34 -1.58
N GLY A 85 13.17 -16.13 -1.46
CA GLY A 85 12.52 -15.49 -0.31
C GLY A 85 11.84 -14.16 -0.66
N LEU A 86 11.40 -13.47 0.39
CA LEU A 86 10.73 -12.18 0.27
C LEU A 86 11.75 -11.06 0.00
N VAL A 87 11.48 -10.25 -1.01
CA VAL A 87 12.20 -9.01 -1.31
C VAL A 87 11.22 -7.83 -1.33
N VAL A 88 11.74 -6.62 -1.13
CA VAL A 88 10.92 -5.39 -1.16
C VAL A 88 11.53 -4.43 -2.18
N PRO A 89 11.21 -4.57 -3.47
CA PRO A 89 11.60 -3.61 -4.49
C PRO A 89 10.98 -2.25 -4.24
N VAL A 90 11.63 -1.19 -4.73
CA VAL A 90 11.24 0.20 -4.47
C VAL A 90 10.92 0.94 -5.76
N VAL A 91 9.68 1.38 -5.90
CA VAL A 91 9.27 2.32 -6.95
C VAL A 91 9.66 3.73 -6.51
N ARG A 92 10.67 4.30 -7.16
CA ARG A 92 11.16 5.66 -6.88
C ARG A 92 10.16 6.70 -7.37
N ASP A 93 9.99 7.75 -6.55
CA ASP A 93 9.12 8.89 -6.85
C ASP A 93 7.70 8.47 -7.27
N ALA A 94 7.16 7.49 -6.55
CA ALA A 94 5.85 6.90 -6.87
C ALA A 94 4.72 7.95 -6.93
N HIS A 95 4.83 9.03 -6.16
CA HIS A 95 3.86 10.14 -6.11
C HIS A 95 3.80 10.97 -7.40
N THR A 96 4.85 10.94 -8.24
CA THR A 96 4.91 11.69 -9.51
C THR A 96 4.44 10.85 -10.71
N ARG A 97 4.18 9.55 -10.51
CA ARG A 97 3.88 8.63 -11.60
C ARG A 97 2.38 8.52 -11.85
N THR A 98 2.02 8.32 -13.10
CA THR A 98 0.65 7.92 -13.49
C THR A 98 0.38 6.47 -13.06
N ILE A 99 -0.89 6.05 -13.08
CA ILE A 99 -1.27 4.65 -12.80
C ILE A 99 -0.59 3.68 -13.76
N GLU A 100 -0.52 4.02 -15.04
CA GLU A 100 0.18 3.24 -16.06
C GLU A 100 1.67 3.13 -15.77
N GLY A 101 2.34 4.27 -15.49
CA GLY A 101 3.75 4.28 -15.12
C GLY A 101 4.06 3.52 -13.83
N LEU A 102 3.14 3.51 -12.85
CA LEU A 102 3.24 2.65 -11.67
C LEU A 102 3.11 1.18 -12.04
N SER A 103 2.16 0.83 -12.92
CA SER A 103 1.94 -0.56 -13.34
C SER A 103 3.14 -1.12 -14.10
N GLU A 104 3.70 -0.35 -15.02
CA GLU A 104 4.90 -0.70 -15.79
C GLU A 104 6.12 -0.91 -14.88
N GLU A 105 6.36 0.03 -13.97
CA GLU A 105 7.52 -0.04 -13.07
C GLU A 105 7.40 -1.19 -12.08
N ILE A 106 6.21 -1.42 -11.50
CA ILE A 106 5.95 -2.56 -10.62
C ILE A 106 6.15 -3.87 -11.38
N ALA A 107 5.67 -4.00 -12.62
CA ALA A 107 5.85 -5.19 -13.44
C ALA A 107 7.34 -5.43 -13.74
N ARG A 108 8.08 -4.39 -14.12
CA ARG A 108 9.52 -4.44 -14.39
C ARG A 108 10.31 -4.90 -13.16
N LEU A 109 10.03 -4.30 -12.00
CA LEU A 109 10.69 -4.65 -10.74
C LEU A 109 10.34 -6.07 -10.29
N THR A 110 9.09 -6.50 -10.47
CA THR A 110 8.65 -7.86 -10.16
C THR A 110 9.39 -8.89 -11.01
N GLU A 111 9.55 -8.64 -12.31
CA GLU A 111 10.30 -9.52 -13.20
C GLU A 111 11.79 -9.57 -12.83
N ALA A 112 12.39 -8.40 -12.52
CA ALA A 112 13.75 -8.34 -12.04
C ALA A 112 13.94 -9.08 -10.70
N ALA A 113 12.94 -9.03 -9.81
CA ALA A 113 12.95 -9.81 -8.56
C ALA A 113 12.92 -11.32 -8.84
N ARG A 114 12.03 -11.75 -9.74
CA ARG A 114 11.87 -13.17 -10.13
C ARG A 114 13.15 -13.74 -10.76
N THR A 115 13.82 -12.97 -11.60
CA THR A 115 15.07 -13.36 -12.29
C THR A 115 16.33 -13.15 -11.45
N GLY A 116 16.21 -12.51 -10.26
CA GLY A 116 17.33 -12.24 -9.36
C GLY A 116 18.28 -11.16 -9.89
N THR A 117 17.81 -10.25 -10.74
CA THR A 117 18.59 -9.19 -11.39
C THR A 117 18.39 -7.81 -10.75
N LEU A 118 17.68 -7.71 -9.60
CA LEU A 118 17.50 -6.46 -8.87
C LEU A 118 18.85 -5.90 -8.41
N ALA A 119 19.13 -4.65 -8.76
CA ALA A 119 20.26 -3.91 -8.23
C ALA A 119 20.02 -3.53 -6.75
N PRO A 120 21.08 -3.42 -5.92
CA PRO A 120 20.96 -3.02 -4.51
C PRO A 120 20.20 -1.69 -4.33
N ALA A 121 20.36 -0.73 -5.22
CA ALA A 121 19.65 0.55 -5.19
C ALA A 121 18.13 0.41 -5.38
N GLN A 122 17.65 -0.71 -5.93
CA GLN A 122 16.22 -0.99 -6.11
C GLN A 122 15.59 -1.69 -4.89
N LEU A 123 16.40 -2.06 -3.90
CA LEU A 123 15.99 -2.76 -2.67
C LEU A 123 16.13 -1.88 -1.41
N THR A 124 16.52 -0.62 -1.55
CA THR A 124 16.80 0.27 -0.41
C THR A 124 16.13 1.61 -0.58
N GLY A 125 15.94 2.33 0.53
CA GLY A 125 15.47 3.70 0.55
C GLY A 125 13.97 3.86 0.23
N SER A 126 13.15 2.85 0.50
CA SER A 126 11.69 3.02 0.56
C SER A 126 11.31 3.90 1.75
N THR A 127 10.24 4.67 1.58
CA THR A 127 9.72 5.57 2.60
C THR A 127 8.40 5.08 3.18
N PHE A 128 7.73 4.19 2.47
CA PHE A 128 6.48 3.54 2.83
C PHE A 128 6.37 2.21 2.09
N THR A 129 5.83 1.18 2.73
CA THR A 129 5.67 -0.15 2.11
C THR A 129 4.20 -0.52 1.92
N LEU A 130 3.88 -1.03 0.73
CA LEU A 130 2.63 -1.68 0.39
C LEU A 130 2.83 -3.20 0.35
N ASN A 131 2.17 -3.92 1.25
CA ASN A 131 2.30 -5.37 1.37
C ASN A 131 0.99 -6.07 0.96
N ASN A 132 0.98 -6.69 -0.21
CA ASN A 132 -0.16 -7.50 -0.65
C ASN A 132 0.10 -8.98 -0.33
N TYR A 133 -0.45 -9.44 0.79
CA TYR A 133 -0.42 -10.86 1.20
C TYR A 133 -1.67 -11.64 0.77
N GLY A 134 -2.63 -10.99 0.14
CA GLY A 134 -3.82 -11.63 -0.42
C GLY A 134 -3.51 -12.67 -1.50
N VAL A 135 -2.37 -12.53 -2.17
CA VAL A 135 -1.85 -13.52 -3.14
C VAL A 135 -1.59 -14.90 -2.52
N PHE A 136 -1.42 -14.97 -1.19
CA PHE A 136 -1.27 -16.22 -0.43
C PHE A 136 -2.60 -16.75 0.12
N GLY A 137 -3.73 -16.13 -0.23
CA GLY A 137 -5.05 -16.50 0.28
C GLY A 137 -5.35 -16.03 1.71
N VAL A 138 -4.56 -15.09 2.24
CA VAL A 138 -4.67 -14.57 3.60
C VAL A 138 -5.56 -13.33 3.61
N ASP A 139 -6.51 -13.28 4.55
CA ASP A 139 -7.47 -12.16 4.65
C ASP A 139 -6.92 -10.96 5.41
N GLY A 140 -6.10 -11.18 6.43
CA GLY A 140 -5.55 -10.12 7.28
C GLY A 140 -4.19 -10.48 7.88
N SER A 141 -3.41 -9.47 8.23
CA SER A 141 -2.09 -9.63 8.85
C SER A 141 -1.73 -8.41 9.69
N THR A 142 -0.82 -8.59 10.64
CA THR A 142 -0.11 -7.52 11.36
C THR A 142 1.35 -7.52 10.91
N PRO A 143 1.67 -6.92 9.76
CA PRO A 143 3.02 -6.96 9.22
C PRO A 143 4.00 -6.16 10.08
N ILE A 144 5.27 -6.55 10.03
CA ILE A 144 6.36 -5.81 10.68
C ILE A 144 6.79 -4.67 9.75
N ILE A 145 6.82 -3.45 10.28
CA ILE A 145 7.25 -2.26 9.52
C ILE A 145 8.68 -2.46 8.98
N ASN A 146 8.90 -2.05 7.75
CA ASN A 146 10.21 -2.10 7.11
C ASN A 146 11.07 -0.92 7.60
N HIS A 147 11.85 -1.16 8.67
CA HIS A 147 12.70 -0.11 9.25
C HIS A 147 13.63 0.53 8.21
N PRO A 148 13.78 1.88 8.14
CA PRO A 148 13.34 2.89 9.10
C PRO A 148 12.01 3.59 8.77
N GLU A 149 11.15 2.97 7.95
CA GLU A 149 9.84 3.52 7.63
C GLU A 149 8.97 3.69 8.88
N ALA A 150 8.00 4.62 8.81
CA ALA A 150 7.07 4.88 9.91
C ALA A 150 5.77 4.08 9.80
N ALA A 151 5.44 3.55 8.64
CA ALA A 151 4.17 2.86 8.42
C ALA A 151 4.19 1.89 7.22
N MET A 152 3.18 1.00 7.21
CA MET A 152 2.97 0.01 6.16
C MET A 152 1.48 -0.25 5.98
N LEU A 153 1.02 -0.29 4.72
CA LEU A 153 -0.32 -0.75 4.36
C LEU A 153 -0.27 -2.24 3.97
N GLY A 154 -1.08 -3.04 4.63
CA GLY A 154 -1.31 -4.44 4.31
C GLY A 154 -2.63 -4.61 3.54
N VAL A 155 -2.62 -5.46 2.53
CA VAL A 155 -3.78 -5.77 1.70
C VAL A 155 -4.01 -7.26 1.70
N GLY A 156 -5.17 -7.66 2.17
CA GLY A 156 -5.60 -9.04 2.21
C GLY A 156 -6.16 -9.54 0.88
N ARG A 157 -6.66 -10.74 0.91
CA ARG A 157 -7.34 -11.37 -0.22
C ARG A 157 -8.63 -10.61 -0.57
N ILE A 158 -8.81 -10.27 -1.84
CA ILE A 158 -10.11 -9.83 -2.36
C ILE A 158 -10.92 -11.08 -2.65
N ALA A 159 -12.06 -11.24 -1.98
CA ALA A 159 -12.91 -12.42 -2.10
C ALA A 159 -14.40 -12.06 -2.03
N PRO A 160 -15.27 -12.86 -2.67
CA PRO A 160 -16.71 -12.67 -2.54
C PRO A 160 -17.14 -12.94 -1.09
N LYS A 161 -17.83 -11.96 -0.49
CA LYS A 161 -18.39 -12.05 0.87
C LYS A 161 -19.79 -11.45 0.90
N PRO A 162 -20.66 -11.89 1.84
CA PRO A 162 -21.93 -11.23 2.10
C PRO A 162 -21.64 -9.82 2.63
N TRP A 163 -22.33 -8.82 2.08
CA TRP A 163 -22.11 -7.42 2.39
C TRP A 163 -23.43 -6.64 2.30
N VAL A 164 -23.60 -5.64 3.16
CA VAL A 164 -24.75 -4.74 3.03
C VAL A 164 -24.40 -3.66 2.01
N HIS A 165 -25.09 -3.66 0.87
CA HIS A 165 -24.95 -2.69 -0.19
C HIS A 165 -26.29 -2.03 -0.50
N GLN A 166 -26.37 -0.70 -0.44
CA GLN A 166 -27.60 0.07 -0.66
C GLN A 166 -28.80 -0.38 0.19
N GLY A 167 -28.53 -0.83 1.42
CA GLY A 167 -29.53 -1.29 2.37
C GLY A 167 -29.94 -2.75 2.23
N GLU A 168 -29.42 -3.48 1.26
CA GLU A 168 -29.73 -4.88 1.02
C GLU A 168 -28.48 -5.78 1.13
N LEU A 169 -28.73 -7.07 1.42
CA LEU A 169 -27.66 -8.06 1.46
C LEU A 169 -27.28 -8.47 0.03
N ALA A 170 -26.01 -8.29 -0.31
CA ALA A 170 -25.45 -8.62 -1.61
C ALA A 170 -24.13 -9.38 -1.49
N VAL A 171 -23.71 -10.07 -2.55
CA VAL A 171 -22.36 -10.62 -2.66
C VAL A 171 -21.47 -9.56 -3.28
N ARG A 172 -20.46 -9.11 -2.53
CA ARG A 172 -19.49 -8.10 -2.98
C ARG A 172 -18.07 -8.63 -2.87
N GLN A 173 -17.14 -8.02 -3.61
CA GLN A 173 -15.72 -8.33 -3.54
C GLN A 173 -15.10 -7.57 -2.36
N VAL A 174 -14.92 -8.22 -1.23
CA VAL A 174 -14.47 -7.57 0.01
C VAL A 174 -13.00 -7.85 0.25
N VAL A 175 -12.28 -6.83 0.69
CA VAL A 175 -10.87 -6.89 1.10
C VAL A 175 -10.72 -6.38 2.51
N GLN A 176 -9.91 -7.03 3.32
CA GLN A 176 -9.45 -6.44 4.59
C GLN A 176 -8.15 -5.68 4.35
N LEU A 177 -8.14 -4.42 4.76
CA LEU A 177 -6.98 -3.55 4.78
C LEU A 177 -6.45 -3.47 6.21
N SER A 178 -5.14 -3.59 6.39
CA SER A 178 -4.47 -3.40 7.67
C SER A 178 -3.45 -2.27 7.55
N PHE A 179 -3.38 -1.43 8.57
CA PHE A 179 -2.43 -0.34 8.61
C PHE A 179 -1.62 -0.43 9.90
N THR A 180 -0.33 -0.70 9.76
CA THR A 180 0.62 -0.76 10.86
C THR A 180 1.48 0.50 10.84
N PHE A 181 1.60 1.19 11.96
CA PHE A 181 2.28 2.47 12.08
C PHE A 181 3.06 2.60 13.37
N ASP A 182 4.10 3.42 13.33
CA ASP A 182 4.88 3.82 14.50
C ASP A 182 4.08 4.81 15.34
N HIS A 183 3.70 4.41 16.55
CA HIS A 183 2.86 5.23 17.42
C HIS A 183 3.57 6.48 17.99
N ARG A 184 4.87 6.63 17.73
CA ARG A 184 5.60 7.88 18.01
C ARG A 184 5.31 8.96 16.96
N VAL A 185 4.98 8.54 15.73
CA VAL A 185 4.76 9.43 14.58
C VAL A 185 3.36 9.99 14.55
N CYS A 186 2.37 9.17 14.90
CA CYS A 186 0.97 9.58 14.93
C CYS A 186 0.14 8.77 15.95
N ASP A 187 -1.05 9.26 16.21
CA ASP A 187 -2.07 8.59 17.01
C ASP A 187 -3.14 7.89 16.16
N GLY A 188 -4.13 7.30 16.84
CA GLY A 188 -5.24 6.60 16.20
C GLY A 188 -6.12 7.50 15.30
N GLY A 189 -6.16 8.80 15.54
CA GLY A 189 -6.93 9.74 14.71
C GLY A 189 -6.34 9.85 13.30
N THR A 190 -5.04 10.10 13.21
CA THR A 190 -4.31 10.14 11.93
C THR A 190 -4.29 8.78 11.24
N ALA A 191 -3.97 7.70 11.98
CA ALA A 191 -3.91 6.36 11.43
C ALA A 191 -5.28 5.89 10.90
N GLY A 192 -6.35 6.10 11.67
CA GLY A 192 -7.72 5.80 11.26
C GLY A 192 -8.17 6.64 10.07
N GLY A 193 -7.82 7.94 10.05
CA GLY A 193 -8.08 8.83 8.93
C GLY A 193 -7.40 8.38 7.63
N PHE A 194 -6.13 7.98 7.70
CA PHE A 194 -5.40 7.41 6.58
C PHE A 194 -6.08 6.13 6.06
N LEU A 195 -6.31 5.17 6.95
CA LEU A 195 -6.89 3.88 6.58
C LEU A 195 -8.31 4.04 6.02
N ARG A 196 -9.13 4.92 6.60
CA ARG A 196 -10.48 5.21 6.08
C ARG A 196 -10.41 5.85 4.69
N PHE A 197 -9.48 6.79 4.46
CA PHE A 197 -9.30 7.38 3.12
C PHE A 197 -8.89 6.34 2.08
N VAL A 198 -8.00 5.41 2.44
CA VAL A 198 -7.61 4.30 1.55
C VAL A 198 -8.83 3.43 1.23
N ALA A 199 -9.63 3.07 2.25
CA ALA A 199 -10.84 2.29 2.06
C ALA A 199 -11.90 3.02 1.21
N ASP A 200 -12.11 4.32 1.42
CA ASP A 200 -13.00 5.15 0.59
C ASP A 200 -12.58 5.13 -0.89
N CYS A 201 -11.27 5.19 -1.18
CA CYS A 201 -10.75 5.08 -2.54
C CYS A 201 -10.89 3.69 -3.14
N VAL A 202 -10.85 2.64 -2.32
CA VAL A 202 -11.12 1.26 -2.75
C VAL A 202 -12.60 1.08 -3.07
N GLU A 203 -13.48 1.58 -2.19
CA GLU A 203 -14.93 1.49 -2.35
C GLU A 203 -15.46 2.38 -3.49
N GLN A 204 -14.84 3.55 -3.69
CA GLN A 204 -15.22 4.55 -4.69
C GLN A 204 -13.98 5.14 -5.40
N PRO A 205 -13.41 4.46 -6.41
CA PRO A 205 -12.18 4.90 -7.06
C PRO A 205 -12.25 6.30 -7.68
N MET A 206 -13.46 6.77 -8.02
CA MET A 206 -13.69 8.12 -8.54
C MET A 206 -13.31 9.23 -7.54
N VAL A 207 -13.16 8.91 -6.26
CA VAL A 207 -12.65 9.86 -5.25
C VAL A 207 -11.25 10.36 -5.60
N LEU A 208 -10.42 9.53 -6.25
CA LEU A 208 -9.09 9.91 -6.71
C LEU A 208 -9.11 11.06 -7.74
N LEU A 209 -10.13 11.11 -8.60
CA LEU A 209 -10.25 12.17 -9.64
C LEU A 209 -10.44 13.57 -9.05
N ARG A 210 -10.94 13.68 -7.82
CA ARG A 210 -11.10 14.97 -7.14
C ARG A 210 -9.76 15.58 -6.70
N ARG A 211 -8.65 14.86 -6.86
CA ARG A 211 -7.33 15.19 -6.31
C ARG A 211 -6.19 14.96 -7.31
N LEU A 212 -6.54 14.93 -8.59
CA LEU A 212 -5.59 14.96 -9.71
C LEU A 212 -5.13 16.39 -9.94
#